data_2c736bd6d424f9d484437ddf0b9687b8
#
_entry.id   2c736bd6d424f9d484437ddf0b9687b8
#
_cell.length_a   1.000
_cell.length_b   1.000
_cell.length_c   1.000
_cell.angle_alpha   90.00
_cell.angle_beta   90.00
_cell.angle_gamma   90.00
#
_symmetry.space_group_name_H-M   'P 1'
#
loop_
_entity.id
_entity.type
_entity.pdbx_description
1 polymer ?
#
loop_
_entity_poly.entity_id
_entity_poly.type
_entity_poly.pdbx_seq_one_letter_code
_entity_poly.pdbx_strand_id
1 'polypeptide(L)'
;MSTQTAFLRRDPMTVEPWRETCGQIRCLIEERDQAAAEVHHVEIENAKLHYHQRTDEIYYIIDGEGSMILDDETIEVHKGVVVYVPRGVKHKAIGRLTVLTVCIPRGVLNDVYELE
;
A
#
# COMPACT_ATOMS: atom_id res chain seq x y z
N MET A 1 27.68 14.86 -5.12
CA MET A 1 26.53 15.78 -5.33
C MET A 1 25.23 15.01 -5.34
N SER A 2 24.25 15.52 -4.66
CA SER A 2 22.93 14.88 -4.61
C SER A 2 22.18 15.09 -5.93
N THR A 3 21.55 14.02 -6.42
CA THR A 3 20.66 14.10 -7.57
C THR A 3 19.18 14.09 -7.10
N GLN A 4 18.99 14.13 -5.79
CA GLN A 4 17.65 14.08 -5.23
C GLN A 4 16.86 15.34 -5.61
N THR A 5 15.64 15.14 -6.06
CA THR A 5 14.70 16.21 -6.38
C THR A 5 14.24 16.87 -5.08
N ALA A 6 14.14 18.21 -5.08
CA ALA A 6 13.66 18.92 -3.91
C ALA A 6 12.19 18.59 -3.61
N PHE A 7 11.42 18.34 -4.65
CA PHE A 7 10.03 17.87 -4.54
C PHE A 7 9.68 17.12 -5.82
N LEU A 8 8.61 16.35 -5.77
CA LEU A 8 8.08 15.71 -6.97
C LEU A 8 6.56 15.72 -6.93
N ARG A 9 5.98 15.63 -8.13
CA ARG A 9 4.55 15.46 -8.32
C ARG A 9 4.34 14.32 -9.29
N ARG A 10 3.48 13.36 -8.92
CA ARG A 10 3.07 12.29 -9.82
C ARG A 10 1.57 12.12 -9.77
N ASP A 11 0.99 11.87 -10.92
CA ASP A 11 -0.43 11.67 -11.12
C ASP A 11 -0.66 10.20 -11.42
N PRO A 12 -1.53 9.50 -10.68
CA PRO A 12 -1.76 8.08 -10.94
C PRO A 12 -2.25 7.82 -12.37
N MET A 13 -2.89 8.80 -13.00
CA MET A 13 -3.39 8.64 -14.37
C MET A 13 -2.28 8.53 -15.41
N THR A 14 -1.05 8.93 -15.07
CA THR A 14 0.09 8.87 -15.98
C THR A 14 1.14 7.86 -15.58
N VAL A 15 0.87 7.06 -14.55
CA VAL A 15 1.76 6.01 -14.08
C VAL A 15 1.24 4.65 -14.54
N GLU A 16 2.11 3.86 -15.17
CA GLU A 16 1.74 2.52 -15.61
C GLU A 16 1.42 1.63 -14.42
N PRO A 17 0.25 0.98 -14.42
CA PRO A 17 -0.08 0.05 -13.35
C PRO A 17 0.58 -1.31 -13.56
N TRP A 18 0.76 -2.02 -12.48
CA TRP A 18 1.16 -3.42 -12.51
C TRP A 18 0.32 -4.20 -11.51
N ARG A 19 0.29 -5.53 -11.65
CA ARG A 19 -0.49 -6.35 -10.72
C ARG A 19 0.41 -6.90 -9.63
N GLU A 20 -0.08 -6.79 -8.41
CA GLU A 20 0.62 -7.26 -7.22
C GLU A 20 -0.35 -8.05 -6.32
N THR A 21 0.10 -8.45 -5.13
CA THR A 21 -0.66 -9.23 -4.16
C THR A 21 -2.05 -8.66 -3.86
N CYS A 22 -2.16 -7.34 -3.81
CA CYS A 22 -3.41 -6.66 -3.43
C CYS A 22 -4.28 -6.25 -4.61
N GLY A 23 -3.75 -6.23 -5.83
CA GLY A 23 -4.47 -5.77 -6.99
C GLY A 23 -3.60 -4.98 -7.95
N GLN A 24 -4.17 -3.93 -8.55
CA GLN A 24 -3.44 -3.08 -9.50
C GLN A 24 -2.78 -1.93 -8.77
N ILE A 25 -1.47 -1.81 -8.94
CA ILE A 25 -0.65 -0.84 -8.22
C ILE A 25 -0.05 0.17 -9.19
N ARG A 26 -0.12 1.45 -8.79
CA ARG A 26 0.63 2.52 -9.45
C ARG A 26 1.54 3.15 -8.43
N CYS A 27 2.86 3.05 -8.65
CA CYS A 27 3.85 3.61 -7.75
C CYS A 27 3.95 5.12 -7.94
N LEU A 28 3.51 5.88 -6.96
CA LEU A 28 3.57 7.34 -7.01
C LEU A 28 4.90 7.87 -6.48
N ILE A 29 5.40 7.28 -5.41
CA ILE A 29 6.75 7.56 -4.90
C ILE A 29 7.46 6.24 -4.78
N GLU A 30 8.55 6.09 -5.55
CA GLU A 30 9.27 4.85 -5.70
C GLU A 30 10.57 4.88 -4.91
N GLU A 31 11.20 3.71 -4.77
CA GLU A 31 12.49 3.60 -4.11
C GLU A 31 13.54 4.54 -4.72
N ARG A 32 13.59 4.64 -6.04
CA ARG A 32 14.57 5.48 -6.75
C ARG A 32 14.43 6.97 -6.45
N ASP A 33 13.29 7.40 -5.94
CA ASP A 33 13.06 8.80 -5.59
C ASP A 33 13.76 9.20 -4.30
N GLN A 34 14.18 8.21 -3.50
CA GLN A 34 14.92 8.40 -2.26
C GLN A 34 14.18 9.27 -1.24
N ALA A 35 12.85 9.15 -1.24
CA ALA A 35 12.02 9.80 -0.24
C ALA A 35 12.03 8.97 1.05
N ALA A 36 11.40 9.49 2.11
CA ALA A 36 11.33 8.78 3.38
C ALA A 36 10.51 7.50 3.31
N ALA A 37 9.57 7.43 2.38
CA ALA A 37 8.66 6.31 2.23
C ALA A 37 8.34 6.09 0.76
N GLU A 38 7.72 4.94 0.44
CA GLU A 38 7.11 4.71 -0.86
C GLU A 38 5.61 4.93 -0.74
N VAL A 39 5.01 5.42 -1.81
CA VAL A 39 3.57 5.69 -1.85
C VAL A 39 2.99 5.05 -3.10
N HIS A 40 1.96 4.24 -2.92
CA HIS A 40 1.33 3.48 -3.99
C HIS A 40 -0.16 3.77 -4.01
N HIS A 41 -0.69 3.91 -5.22
CA HIS A 41 -2.13 4.00 -5.47
C HIS A 41 -2.58 2.60 -5.89
N VAL A 42 -3.49 1.99 -5.14
CA VAL A 42 -3.86 0.59 -5.34
C VAL A 42 -5.36 0.46 -5.54
N GLU A 43 -5.73 -0.19 -6.63
CA GLU A 43 -7.10 -0.66 -6.84
C GLU A 43 -7.15 -2.10 -6.35
N ILE A 44 -7.83 -2.33 -5.24
CA ILE A 44 -7.87 -3.64 -4.60
C ILE A 44 -8.65 -4.63 -5.45
N GLU A 45 -8.02 -5.76 -5.78
CA GLU A 45 -8.63 -6.84 -6.54
C GLU A 45 -8.11 -8.17 -6.02
N ASN A 46 -8.97 -8.99 -5.46
CA ASN A 46 -8.61 -10.35 -5.01
C ASN A 46 -7.36 -10.36 -4.14
N ALA A 47 -7.31 -9.44 -3.19
CA ALA A 47 -6.16 -9.34 -2.29
C ALA A 47 -5.99 -10.65 -1.51
N LYS A 48 -4.72 -10.99 -1.23
CA LYS A 48 -4.37 -12.18 -0.48
C LYS A 48 -3.95 -11.80 0.93
N LEU A 49 -4.28 -12.66 1.88
CA LEU A 49 -3.79 -12.48 3.24
C LEU A 49 -2.27 -12.56 3.23
N HIS A 50 -1.62 -11.57 3.79
CA HIS A 50 -0.16 -11.48 3.80
C HIS A 50 0.33 -10.62 4.94
N TYR A 51 1.65 -10.59 5.14
CA TYR A 51 2.28 -9.69 6.11
C TYR A 51 3.66 -9.28 5.62
N HIS A 52 4.21 -8.26 6.29
CA HIS A 52 5.57 -7.79 6.04
C HIS A 52 6.34 -7.84 7.35
N GLN A 53 7.63 -8.21 7.30
CA GLN A 53 8.45 -8.31 8.49
C GLN A 53 9.29 -7.06 8.76
N ARG A 54 9.54 -6.27 7.72
CA ARG A 54 10.45 -5.12 7.80
C ARG A 54 9.82 -3.81 7.33
N THR A 55 8.54 -3.83 7.06
CA THR A 55 7.82 -2.69 6.49
C THR A 55 6.55 -2.43 7.29
N ASP A 56 6.38 -1.18 7.70
CA ASP A 56 5.10 -0.70 8.23
C ASP A 56 4.31 -0.12 7.07
N GLU A 57 3.00 -0.27 7.11
CA GLU A 57 2.13 0.29 6.07
C GLU A 57 1.04 1.17 6.66
N ILE A 58 0.71 2.22 5.93
CA ILE A 58 -0.47 3.03 6.20
C ILE A 58 -1.38 2.89 4.99
N TYR A 59 -2.65 2.54 5.22
CA TYR A 59 -3.68 2.51 4.19
C TYR A 59 -4.58 3.72 4.39
N TYR A 60 -4.81 4.47 3.34
CA TYR A 60 -5.82 5.52 3.32
C TYR A 60 -6.84 5.20 2.24
N ILE A 61 -8.10 5.08 2.62
CA ILE A 61 -9.16 4.70 1.68
C ILE A 61 -9.57 5.93 0.88
N ILE A 62 -9.27 5.90 -0.42
CA ILE A 62 -9.58 7.00 -1.34
C ILE A 62 -11.03 6.90 -1.79
N ASP A 63 -11.50 5.68 -2.06
CA ASP A 63 -12.83 5.46 -2.58
C ASP A 63 -13.30 4.04 -2.26
N GLY A 64 -14.61 3.86 -2.21
CA GLY A 64 -15.22 2.57 -1.97
C GLY A 64 -15.47 2.28 -0.50
N GLU A 65 -15.98 1.08 -0.25
CA GLU A 65 -16.22 0.57 1.09
C GLU A 65 -16.02 -0.93 1.12
N GLY A 66 -15.64 -1.44 2.27
CA GLY A 66 -15.37 -2.85 2.45
C GLY A 66 -14.88 -3.10 3.86
N SER A 67 -13.97 -4.06 4.01
CA SER A 67 -13.39 -4.38 5.31
C SER A 67 -11.92 -4.71 5.18
N MET A 68 -11.23 -4.74 6.30
CA MET A 68 -9.86 -5.25 6.39
C MET A 68 -9.77 -6.25 7.51
N ILE A 69 -9.12 -7.37 7.23
CA ILE A 69 -8.74 -8.34 8.25
C ILE A 69 -7.35 -7.94 8.75
N LEU A 70 -7.20 -7.82 10.06
CA LEU A 70 -5.94 -7.46 10.72
C LEU A 70 -5.73 -8.47 11.85
N ASP A 71 -4.85 -9.45 11.62
CA ASP A 71 -4.70 -10.63 12.48
C ASP A 71 -6.06 -11.32 12.69
N ASP A 72 -6.61 -11.30 13.90
CA ASP A 72 -7.88 -11.93 14.23
C ASP A 72 -9.08 -10.99 14.14
N GLU A 73 -8.86 -9.74 13.80
CA GLU A 73 -9.93 -8.74 13.79
C GLU A 73 -10.35 -8.40 12.36
N THR A 74 -11.62 -8.13 12.19
CA THR A 74 -12.16 -7.60 10.94
C THR A 74 -12.76 -6.23 11.25
N ILE A 75 -12.30 -5.23 10.52
CA ILE A 75 -12.79 -3.86 10.70
C ILE A 75 -13.45 -3.40 9.40
N GLU A 76 -14.41 -2.52 9.51
CA GLU A 76 -15.04 -1.90 8.35
C GLU A 76 -14.27 -0.66 7.94
N VAL A 77 -14.12 -0.44 6.65
CA VAL A 77 -13.44 0.71 6.08
C VAL A 77 -14.26 1.32 4.96
N HIS A 78 -14.14 2.61 4.80
CA HIS A 78 -14.79 3.36 3.73
C HIS A 78 -13.94 4.60 3.42
N LYS A 79 -14.35 5.35 2.41
CA LYS A 79 -13.67 6.58 2.00
C LYS A 79 -13.32 7.45 3.21
N GLY A 80 -12.07 7.83 3.31
CA GLY A 80 -11.56 8.71 4.37
C GLY A 80 -10.97 8.00 5.58
N VAL A 81 -11.15 6.68 5.69
CA VAL A 81 -10.60 5.91 6.82
C VAL A 81 -9.11 5.69 6.61
N VAL A 82 -8.32 5.83 7.66
CA VAL A 82 -6.90 5.45 7.67
C VAL A 82 -6.71 4.24 8.57
N VAL A 83 -5.88 3.31 8.10
CA VAL A 83 -5.52 2.11 8.88
C VAL A 83 -4.01 2.01 8.93
N TYR A 84 -3.46 1.90 10.11
CA TYR A 84 -2.03 1.65 10.29
C TYR A 84 -1.80 0.15 10.48
N VAL A 85 -0.93 -0.42 9.65
CA VAL A 85 -0.59 -1.85 9.68
C VAL A 85 0.89 -1.97 10.04
N PRO A 86 1.21 -2.20 11.31
CA PRO A 86 2.61 -2.40 11.71
C PRO A 86 3.19 -3.66 11.08
N ARG A 87 4.49 -3.70 10.97
CA ARG A 87 5.18 -4.90 10.51
C ARG A 87 4.78 -6.10 11.35
N GLY A 88 4.63 -7.26 10.70
CA GLY A 88 4.21 -8.50 11.34
C GLY A 88 2.72 -8.74 11.40
N VAL A 89 1.90 -7.72 11.20
CA VAL A 89 0.44 -7.88 11.24
C VAL A 89 -0.05 -8.48 9.93
N LYS A 90 -0.73 -9.60 10.04
CA LYS A 90 -1.35 -10.28 8.89
C LYS A 90 -2.57 -9.48 8.47
N HIS A 91 -2.67 -9.19 7.18
CA HIS A 91 -3.76 -8.31 6.73
C HIS A 91 -4.23 -8.63 5.32
N LYS A 92 -5.46 -8.22 5.05
CA LYS A 92 -6.11 -8.42 3.77
C LYS A 92 -7.24 -7.40 3.64
N ALA A 93 -7.26 -6.68 2.53
CA ALA A 93 -8.37 -5.77 2.21
C ALA A 93 -9.42 -6.52 1.41
N ILE A 94 -10.69 -6.29 1.72
CA ILE A 94 -11.83 -6.98 1.09
C ILE A 94 -12.83 -5.94 0.61
N GLY A 95 -13.30 -6.12 -0.63
CA GLY A 95 -14.30 -5.26 -1.23
C GLY A 95 -13.73 -4.43 -2.37
N ARG A 96 -14.55 -3.52 -2.88
CA ARG A 96 -14.15 -2.60 -3.95
C ARG A 96 -13.58 -1.35 -3.32
N LEU A 97 -12.27 -1.32 -3.23
CA LEU A 97 -11.55 -0.25 -2.57
C LEU A 97 -10.46 0.30 -3.48
N THR A 98 -10.33 1.61 -3.51
CA THR A 98 -9.16 2.28 -4.01
C THR A 98 -8.45 2.88 -2.81
N VAL A 99 -7.19 2.57 -2.64
CA VAL A 99 -6.44 2.98 -1.46
C VAL A 99 -5.12 3.61 -1.85
N LEU A 100 -4.63 4.47 -0.97
CA LEU A 100 -3.25 4.91 -1.00
C LEU A 100 -2.53 4.11 0.09
N THR A 101 -1.40 3.48 -0.25
CA THR A 101 -0.55 2.84 0.75
C THR A 101 0.75 3.60 0.88
N VAL A 102 1.20 3.76 2.11
CA VAL A 102 2.49 4.36 2.44
C VAL A 102 3.33 3.28 3.11
N CYS A 103 4.47 2.96 2.52
CA CYS A 103 5.35 1.89 2.99
C CYS A 103 6.61 2.49 3.59
N ILE A 104 6.91 2.11 4.83
CA ILE A 104 8.00 2.66 5.62
C ILE A 104 8.84 1.52 6.20
N PRO A 105 10.16 1.53 6.00
CA PRO A 105 10.95 2.42 5.16
C PRO A 105 10.81 2.08 3.68
N ARG A 106 11.35 2.95 2.83
CA ARG A 106 11.43 2.66 1.40
C ARG A 106 12.45 1.56 1.10
N GLY A 107 12.32 0.95 -0.08
CA GLY A 107 13.37 0.10 -0.63
C GLY A 107 13.55 -1.26 0.02
N VAL A 108 12.55 -1.74 0.73
CA VAL A 108 12.61 -3.09 1.31
C VAL A 108 12.13 -4.09 0.27
N LEU A 109 13.01 -4.99 -0.15
CA LEU A 109 12.72 -6.00 -1.16
C LEU A 109 12.39 -7.34 -0.52
N ASN A 110 11.58 -8.14 -1.23
CA ASN A 110 11.26 -9.52 -0.83
C ASN A 110 10.68 -9.61 0.58
N ASP A 111 9.77 -8.70 0.91
CA ASP A 111 9.20 -8.61 2.24
C ASP A 111 7.68 -8.83 2.24
N VAL A 112 7.18 -9.58 1.29
CA VAL A 112 5.76 -9.96 1.22
C VAL A 112 5.67 -11.46 1.46
N TYR A 113 4.94 -11.84 2.50
CA TYR A 113 4.75 -13.24 2.88
C TYR A 113 3.27 -13.57 2.74
N GLU A 114 2.91 -14.21 1.62
CA GLU A 114 1.53 -14.57 1.33
C GLU A 114 1.13 -15.82 2.09
N LEU A 115 -0.08 -15.80 2.65
CA LEU A 115 -0.63 -16.87 3.48
C LEU A 115 -1.81 -17.60 2.81
N GLU A 116 -2.15 -17.18 1.59
CA GLU A 116 -3.25 -17.81 0.82
C GLU A 116 -2.80 -18.26 -0.56
#